data_eaf4c9be9e4eef065a35267de3198271
#
_entry.id   eaf4c9be9e4eef065a35267de3198271
#
_cell.length_a   1.000
_cell.length_b   1.000
_cell.length_c   1.000
_cell.angle_alpha   90.00
_cell.angle_beta   90.00
_cell.angle_gamma   90.00
#
_symmetry.space_group_name_H-M   'P 1'
#
loop_
_entity.id
_entity.type
_entity.pdbx_description
1 polymer ?
#
loop_
_entity_poly.entity_id
_entity_poly.type
_entity_poly.pdbx_seq_one_letter_code
_entity_poly.pdbx_strand_id
1 'polypeptide(L)'
;MYPLLPKKDNGKKKIAWVIPHPGKGSGGHRTIIQNVNALIRAGYDCDLYFEEDGVSTSEIVRQKINDWYEKCDAGVYVGFDLKQEYDLMFATGWQTVEFVRKLPAKKKAYFIQDFEPWFFPMGDQYLITENSYRYGFLPVTIGKWLAHKMQAEFNTPAEYFSFGADLNVYKPLPKVKKENAICFVYQPEKPRRCDYIGLKALKILKAMKPDVQIYLYGSSIPATFEFECKNLNIIPIKECNELYNKCKVGLCMSASNPSRIPFEMMAAGLPVVELYKENNIYDLPDEGVLLAQPIPEAIASAIAYILDNPQVAEKMSKFGVQYMKNYPLEKGFEEYLKAVKDMLETDYKDIPEIKPLYKKSAFLATEEAMKCSEELQKAQPIYVDNHGKTYRFLRRCKRVLKNILIKMGIKKQ
;
A
#
# COMPACT_ATOMS: atom_id res chain seq x y z
N MET A 1 -22.67 -23.06 15.29
CA MET A 1 -22.34 -22.05 16.32
C MET A 1 -20.93 -22.38 16.78
N TYR A 2 -20.00 -21.46 16.66
CA TYR A 2 -18.61 -21.72 17.12
C TYR A 2 -18.59 -21.76 18.65
N PRO A 3 -17.94 -22.76 19.26
CA PRO A 3 -17.88 -22.87 20.70
C PRO A 3 -17.02 -21.74 21.32
N LEU A 4 -17.45 -21.22 22.47
CA LEU A 4 -16.66 -20.32 23.29
C LEU A 4 -15.81 -21.16 24.26
N LEU A 5 -14.50 -20.98 24.19
CA LEU A 5 -13.58 -21.59 25.16
C LEU A 5 -13.24 -20.55 26.23
N PRO A 6 -13.46 -20.89 27.54
CA PRO A 6 -13.37 -19.89 28.60
C PRO A 6 -11.95 -19.33 28.74
N LYS A 7 -11.83 -18.00 28.62
CA LYS A 7 -10.67 -17.22 29.05
C LYS A 7 -11.05 -16.47 30.32
N LYS A 8 -10.15 -16.38 31.28
CA LYS A 8 -10.42 -15.69 32.55
C LYS A 8 -10.76 -14.22 32.29
N ASP A 9 -11.88 -13.77 32.82
CA ASP A 9 -12.28 -12.36 32.71
C ASP A 9 -11.34 -11.48 33.53
N ASN A 10 -10.80 -10.45 32.88
CA ASN A 10 -9.86 -9.49 33.45
C ASN A 10 -10.45 -8.07 33.56
N GLY A 11 -11.76 -7.90 33.32
CA GLY A 11 -12.47 -6.62 33.38
C GLY A 11 -12.14 -5.63 32.24
N LYS A 12 -11.28 -6.02 31.28
CA LYS A 12 -10.91 -5.18 30.16
C LYS A 12 -11.89 -5.33 29.00
N LYS A 13 -12.02 -4.29 28.17
CA LYS A 13 -12.68 -4.40 26.86
C LYS A 13 -11.91 -5.37 25.96
N LYS A 14 -12.64 -6.26 25.30
CA LYS A 14 -12.12 -7.41 24.57
C LYS A 14 -12.28 -7.21 23.08
N ILE A 15 -11.18 -7.26 22.35
CA ILE A 15 -11.15 -6.99 20.90
C ILE A 15 -10.55 -8.19 20.17
N ALA A 16 -11.28 -8.73 19.19
CA ALA A 16 -10.78 -9.77 18.31
C ALA A 16 -10.40 -9.21 16.94
N TRP A 17 -9.42 -9.84 16.31
CA TRP A 17 -8.99 -9.55 14.96
C TRP A 17 -8.97 -10.83 14.14
N VAL A 18 -9.66 -10.85 13.02
CA VAL A 18 -9.56 -11.91 12.03
C VAL A 18 -8.63 -11.44 10.91
N ILE A 19 -7.50 -12.11 10.75
CA ILE A 19 -6.36 -11.67 9.95
C ILE A 19 -6.00 -12.78 8.94
N PRO A 20 -5.69 -12.46 7.68
CA PRO A 20 -5.08 -13.41 6.76
C PRO A 20 -3.73 -13.91 7.28
N HIS A 21 -3.30 -15.11 6.85
CA HIS A 21 -2.00 -15.64 7.26
C HIS A 21 -0.86 -14.64 6.99
N PRO A 22 0.11 -14.52 7.94
CA PRO A 22 1.16 -13.53 7.84
C PRO A 22 2.09 -13.80 6.65
N GLY A 23 2.35 -12.75 5.85
CA GLY A 23 3.28 -12.77 4.74
C GLY A 23 4.55 -11.97 5.04
N LYS A 24 5.73 -12.55 4.87
CA LYS A 24 7.00 -11.86 5.12
C LYS A 24 7.11 -10.59 4.26
N GLY A 25 7.45 -9.47 4.90
CA GLY A 25 7.56 -8.15 4.23
C GLY A 25 6.21 -7.47 3.93
N SER A 26 5.09 -8.00 4.43
CA SER A 26 3.78 -7.37 4.27
C SER A 26 3.63 -6.12 5.15
N GLY A 27 3.54 -4.95 4.51
CA GLY A 27 3.26 -3.69 5.20
C GLY A 27 1.89 -3.65 5.86
N GLY A 28 0.89 -4.31 5.26
CA GLY A 28 -0.45 -4.41 5.82
C GLY A 28 -0.48 -5.15 7.16
N HIS A 29 0.15 -6.33 7.22
CA HIS A 29 0.25 -7.07 8.48
C HIS A 29 1.04 -6.29 9.54
N ARG A 30 2.14 -5.64 9.16
CA ARG A 30 2.89 -4.77 10.09
C ARG A 30 1.99 -3.68 10.66
N THR A 31 1.20 -3.01 9.83
CA THR A 31 0.27 -1.96 10.28
C THR A 31 -0.78 -2.53 11.25
N ILE A 32 -1.34 -3.73 10.98
CA ILE A 32 -2.27 -4.39 11.89
C ILE A 32 -1.61 -4.64 13.25
N ILE A 33 -0.44 -5.30 13.26
CA ILE A 33 0.26 -5.65 14.51
C ILE A 33 0.63 -4.40 15.32
N GLN A 34 1.06 -3.33 14.67
CA GLN A 34 1.36 -2.07 15.34
C GLN A 34 0.13 -1.46 16.03
N ASN A 35 -1.03 -1.49 15.36
CA ASN A 35 -2.28 -1.00 15.95
C ASN A 35 -2.82 -1.92 17.05
N VAL A 36 -2.68 -3.24 16.91
CA VAL A 36 -2.99 -4.20 18.00
C VAL A 36 -2.12 -3.91 19.23
N ASN A 37 -0.82 -3.70 19.04
CA ASN A 37 0.08 -3.35 20.14
C ASN A 37 -0.28 -2.00 20.79
N ALA A 38 -0.76 -1.01 20.00
CA ALA A 38 -1.26 0.25 20.54
C ALA A 38 -2.49 0.04 21.42
N LEU A 39 -3.44 -0.81 21.00
CA LEU A 39 -4.60 -1.20 21.81
C LEU A 39 -4.21 -1.89 23.12
N ILE A 40 -3.26 -2.84 23.07
CA ILE A 40 -2.77 -3.53 24.26
C ILE A 40 -2.15 -2.56 25.27
N ARG A 41 -1.30 -1.63 24.78
CA ARG A 41 -0.71 -0.57 25.62
C ARG A 41 -1.77 0.35 26.22
N ALA A 42 -2.87 0.60 25.52
CA ALA A 42 -4.01 1.36 26.02
C ALA A 42 -4.93 0.58 26.98
N GLY A 43 -4.62 -0.69 27.25
CA GLY A 43 -5.31 -1.50 28.26
C GLY A 43 -6.39 -2.43 27.73
N TYR A 44 -6.56 -2.55 26.41
CA TYR A 44 -7.49 -3.51 25.81
C TYR A 44 -6.94 -4.94 25.85
N ASP A 45 -7.84 -5.92 25.91
CA ASP A 45 -7.49 -7.35 25.75
C ASP A 45 -7.70 -7.75 24.29
N CYS A 46 -6.61 -8.10 23.59
CA CYS A 46 -6.62 -8.36 22.16
C CYS A 46 -6.29 -9.82 21.82
N ASP A 47 -7.07 -10.39 20.91
CA ASP A 47 -6.86 -11.73 20.37
C ASP A 47 -6.85 -11.70 18.83
N LEU A 48 -5.91 -12.44 18.22
CA LEU A 48 -5.73 -12.57 16.78
C LEU A 48 -6.15 -13.97 16.33
N TYR A 49 -7.03 -14.04 15.35
CA TYR A 49 -7.55 -15.26 14.77
C TYR A 49 -7.16 -15.38 13.31
N PHE A 50 -6.69 -16.56 12.94
CA PHE A 50 -6.27 -16.91 11.59
C PHE A 50 -7.06 -18.11 11.08
N GLU A 51 -7.37 -18.15 9.79
CA GLU A 51 -8.01 -19.30 9.17
C GLU A 51 -7.13 -20.55 9.29
N GLU A 52 -7.75 -21.73 9.45
CA GLU A 52 -7.04 -23.00 9.41
C GLU A 52 -6.52 -23.31 8.01
N ASP A 53 -5.24 -23.58 7.86
CA ASP A 53 -4.60 -23.99 6.62
C ASP A 53 -4.10 -25.45 6.64
N GLY A 54 -4.39 -26.17 7.71
CA GLY A 54 -3.96 -27.56 7.93
C GLY A 54 -2.45 -27.73 8.22
N VAL A 55 -1.68 -26.65 8.27
CA VAL A 55 -0.21 -26.68 8.45
C VAL A 55 0.26 -25.80 9.59
N SER A 56 -0.32 -24.61 9.75
CA SER A 56 0.12 -23.63 10.75
C SER A 56 -0.51 -23.90 12.10
N THR A 57 0.31 -23.91 13.16
CA THR A 57 -0.17 -23.86 14.55
C THR A 57 -0.14 -22.44 15.09
N SER A 58 -0.82 -22.18 16.19
CA SER A 58 -0.80 -20.87 16.86
C SER A 58 0.61 -20.41 17.22
N GLU A 59 1.50 -21.34 17.62
CA GLU A 59 2.90 -21.07 17.94
C GLU A 59 3.69 -20.66 16.70
N ILE A 60 3.51 -21.36 15.58
CA ILE A 60 4.15 -21.02 14.30
C ILE A 60 3.73 -19.62 13.83
N VAL A 61 2.44 -19.31 13.91
CA VAL A 61 1.92 -18.00 13.50
C VAL A 61 2.44 -16.90 14.43
N ARG A 62 2.46 -17.12 15.74
CA ARG A 62 3.05 -16.19 16.74
C ARG A 62 4.52 -15.92 16.44
N GLN A 63 5.30 -16.94 16.14
CA GLN A 63 6.71 -16.79 15.81
C GLN A 63 6.88 -15.97 14.53
N LYS A 64 6.12 -16.27 13.47
CA LYS A 64 6.14 -15.48 12.22
C LYS A 64 5.82 -13.99 12.48
N ILE A 65 4.84 -13.69 13.34
CA ILE A 65 4.47 -12.32 13.71
C ILE A 65 5.67 -11.62 14.36
N ASN A 66 6.26 -12.25 15.37
CA ASN A 66 7.37 -11.67 16.14
C ASN A 66 8.64 -11.47 15.28
N ASP A 67 8.94 -12.43 14.39
CA ASP A 67 10.15 -12.41 13.58
C ASP A 67 10.04 -11.44 12.38
N TRP A 68 8.84 -11.31 11.80
CA TRP A 68 8.66 -10.56 10.55
C TRP A 68 8.17 -9.12 10.74
N TYR A 69 7.55 -8.83 11.87
CA TYR A 69 6.98 -7.50 12.15
C TYR A 69 7.54 -6.91 13.44
N GLU A 70 6.90 -7.23 14.57
CA GLU A 70 7.35 -6.85 15.91
C GLU A 70 6.73 -7.78 16.96
N LYS A 71 7.31 -7.82 18.15
CA LYS A 71 6.74 -8.58 19.26
C LYS A 71 5.30 -8.14 19.53
N CYS A 72 4.39 -9.11 19.66
CA CYS A 72 2.99 -8.87 19.92
C CYS A 72 2.51 -9.75 21.07
N ASP A 73 1.97 -9.11 22.11
CA ASP A 73 1.51 -9.80 23.33
C ASP A 73 0.00 -10.19 23.26
N ALA A 74 -0.65 -10.03 22.09
CA ALA A 74 -2.01 -10.54 21.86
C ALA A 74 -2.09 -12.06 21.95
N GLY A 75 -3.27 -12.60 22.26
CA GLY A 75 -3.57 -14.00 22.03
C GLY A 75 -3.46 -14.31 20.52
N VAL A 76 -2.89 -15.46 20.16
CA VAL A 76 -2.79 -15.89 18.75
C VAL A 76 -3.39 -17.27 18.61
N TYR A 77 -4.37 -17.42 17.71
CA TYR A 77 -5.14 -18.64 17.53
C TYR A 77 -5.30 -18.94 16.03
N VAL A 78 -5.17 -20.22 15.68
CA VAL A 78 -5.54 -20.75 14.37
C VAL A 78 -6.87 -21.50 14.53
N GLY A 79 -7.80 -21.26 13.63
CA GLY A 79 -9.22 -21.65 13.77
C GLY A 79 -10.05 -20.59 14.48
N PHE A 80 -11.37 -20.77 14.45
CA PHE A 80 -12.34 -19.81 14.97
C PHE A 80 -13.06 -20.30 16.23
N ASP A 81 -12.39 -21.11 17.04
CA ASP A 81 -12.84 -21.44 18.39
C ASP A 81 -12.57 -20.25 19.31
N LEU A 82 -13.57 -19.37 19.43
CA LEU A 82 -13.43 -18.12 20.17
C LEU A 82 -13.15 -18.40 21.66
N LYS A 83 -12.17 -17.68 22.20
CA LYS A 83 -11.69 -17.89 23.58
C LYS A 83 -12.52 -17.12 24.62
N GLN A 84 -13.32 -16.16 24.16
CA GLN A 84 -14.17 -15.33 25.02
C GLN A 84 -15.24 -14.61 24.18
N GLU A 85 -16.18 -13.92 24.83
CA GLU A 85 -17.04 -12.95 24.15
C GLU A 85 -16.25 -11.67 23.85
N TYR A 86 -16.50 -11.06 22.69
CA TYR A 86 -15.80 -9.85 22.26
C TYR A 86 -16.74 -8.64 22.18
N ASP A 87 -16.28 -7.50 22.72
CA ASP A 87 -16.96 -6.24 22.60
C ASP A 87 -16.88 -5.70 21.16
N LEU A 88 -15.74 -5.95 20.48
CA LEU A 88 -15.50 -5.54 19.09
C LEU A 88 -14.71 -6.62 18.35
N MET A 89 -15.06 -6.88 17.09
CA MET A 89 -14.33 -7.81 16.23
C MET A 89 -14.02 -7.16 14.90
N PHE A 90 -12.75 -7.14 14.51
CA PHE A 90 -12.26 -6.59 13.27
C PHE A 90 -12.10 -7.66 12.17
N ALA A 91 -12.65 -7.37 10.98
CA ALA A 91 -12.16 -7.90 9.72
C ALA A 91 -10.98 -7.04 9.23
N THR A 92 -10.00 -7.63 8.54
CA THR A 92 -8.78 -6.92 8.09
C THR A 92 -8.48 -7.07 6.60
N GLY A 93 -9.36 -7.72 5.87
CA GLY A 93 -9.34 -7.90 4.44
C GLY A 93 -10.66 -8.49 3.99
N TRP A 94 -11.00 -8.35 2.72
CA TRP A 94 -12.29 -8.81 2.18
C TRP A 94 -12.58 -10.30 2.49
N GLN A 95 -11.54 -11.15 2.48
CA GLN A 95 -11.70 -12.59 2.80
C GLN A 95 -12.15 -12.80 4.25
N THR A 96 -11.65 -11.98 5.17
CA THR A 96 -11.95 -12.12 6.59
C THR A 96 -13.33 -11.61 6.98
N VAL A 97 -13.96 -10.80 6.13
CA VAL A 97 -15.31 -10.26 6.34
C VAL A 97 -16.35 -11.38 6.46
N GLU A 98 -16.25 -12.42 5.62
CA GLU A 98 -17.18 -13.55 5.66
C GLU A 98 -17.09 -14.34 6.97
N PHE A 99 -15.91 -14.47 7.57
CA PHE A 99 -15.75 -15.11 8.88
C PHE A 99 -16.32 -14.21 9.97
N VAL A 100 -15.92 -12.93 10.03
CA VAL A 100 -16.42 -11.99 11.04
C VAL A 100 -17.93 -11.85 10.99
N ARG A 101 -18.55 -11.90 9.79
CA ARG A 101 -20.00 -11.85 9.63
C ARG A 101 -20.71 -12.96 10.40
N LYS A 102 -20.13 -14.14 10.46
CA LYS A 102 -20.70 -15.35 11.07
C LYS A 102 -20.33 -15.52 12.56
N LEU A 103 -19.23 -14.91 12.99
CA LEU A 103 -18.74 -15.01 14.36
C LEU A 103 -19.54 -14.10 15.30
N PRO A 104 -19.79 -14.52 16.57
CA PRO A 104 -20.47 -13.69 17.56
C PRO A 104 -19.54 -12.60 18.08
N ALA A 105 -20.01 -11.34 18.06
CA ALA A 105 -19.39 -10.19 18.70
C ALA A 105 -20.47 -9.10 18.91
N LYS A 106 -20.31 -8.24 19.94
CA LYS A 106 -21.26 -7.15 20.20
C LYS A 106 -21.28 -6.14 19.08
N LYS A 107 -20.09 -5.75 18.58
CA LYS A 107 -19.91 -4.86 17.42
C LYS A 107 -18.92 -5.48 16.46
N LYS A 108 -19.06 -5.17 15.16
CA LYS A 108 -18.19 -5.64 14.09
C LYS A 108 -17.62 -4.46 13.33
N ALA A 109 -16.33 -4.49 13.08
CA ALA A 109 -15.62 -3.42 12.39
C ALA A 109 -14.77 -3.96 11.23
N TYR A 110 -14.40 -3.06 10.31
CA TYR A 110 -13.53 -3.38 9.20
C TYR A 110 -12.33 -2.42 9.21
N PHE A 111 -11.14 -2.99 9.40
CA PHE A 111 -9.87 -2.29 9.31
C PHE A 111 -9.42 -2.24 7.85
N ILE A 112 -9.69 -1.13 7.17
CA ILE A 112 -9.51 -0.98 5.72
C ILE A 112 -8.18 -0.29 5.43
N GLN A 113 -7.30 -0.99 4.70
CA GLN A 113 -5.98 -0.48 4.34
C GLN A 113 -5.83 -0.11 2.87
N ASP A 114 -6.72 -0.61 2.02
CA ASP A 114 -6.75 -0.30 0.60
C ASP A 114 -8.18 -0.46 0.07
N PHE A 115 -8.46 0.03 -1.15
CA PHE A 115 -9.67 -0.33 -1.85
C PHE A 115 -9.41 -1.63 -2.61
N GLU A 116 -9.58 -2.74 -1.91
CA GLU A 116 -9.18 -4.08 -2.37
C GLU A 116 -9.85 -4.55 -3.66
N PRO A 117 -11.07 -4.09 -4.06
CA PRO A 117 -11.64 -4.42 -5.38
C PRO A 117 -10.70 -4.07 -6.54
N TRP A 118 -9.89 -3.01 -6.42
CA TRP A 118 -8.94 -2.62 -7.46
C TRP A 118 -7.72 -3.57 -7.62
N PHE A 119 -7.64 -4.60 -6.80
CA PHE A 119 -6.62 -5.66 -6.98
C PHE A 119 -7.04 -6.69 -8.02
N PHE A 120 -8.31 -6.65 -8.45
CA PHE A 120 -8.91 -7.61 -9.37
C PHE A 120 -9.40 -6.92 -10.64
N PRO A 121 -9.30 -7.59 -11.81
CA PRO A 121 -10.06 -7.17 -12.99
C PRO A 121 -11.55 -7.14 -12.70
N MET A 122 -12.31 -6.29 -13.41
CA MET A 122 -13.76 -6.26 -13.31
C MET A 122 -14.35 -7.66 -13.59
N GLY A 123 -15.09 -8.19 -12.63
CA GLY A 123 -15.66 -9.54 -12.67
C GLY A 123 -16.08 -10.01 -11.28
N ASP A 124 -16.35 -11.30 -11.13
CA ASP A 124 -16.88 -11.87 -9.89
C ASP A 124 -16.04 -11.51 -8.65
N GLN A 125 -14.71 -11.63 -8.78
CA GLN A 125 -13.80 -11.34 -7.67
C GLN A 125 -13.82 -9.87 -7.26
N TYR A 126 -13.92 -8.95 -8.24
CA TYR A 126 -14.09 -7.52 -7.98
C TYR A 126 -15.40 -7.28 -7.19
N LEU A 127 -16.53 -7.84 -7.69
CA LEU A 127 -17.84 -7.64 -7.09
C LEU A 127 -17.95 -8.25 -5.69
N ILE A 128 -17.40 -9.45 -5.47
CA ILE A 128 -17.36 -10.08 -4.16
C ILE A 128 -16.58 -9.22 -3.17
N THR A 129 -15.42 -8.73 -3.61
CA THR A 129 -14.55 -7.88 -2.78
C THR A 129 -15.24 -6.54 -2.47
N GLU A 130 -15.86 -5.90 -3.45
CA GLU A 130 -16.60 -4.65 -3.26
C GLU A 130 -17.78 -4.82 -2.31
N ASN A 131 -18.52 -5.93 -2.41
CA ASN A 131 -19.63 -6.22 -1.52
C ASN A 131 -19.23 -6.39 -0.06
N SER A 132 -17.95 -6.67 0.23
CA SER A 132 -17.46 -6.76 1.60
C SER A 132 -17.64 -5.45 2.38
N TYR A 133 -17.69 -4.31 1.71
CA TYR A 133 -17.94 -3.00 2.32
C TYR A 133 -19.44 -2.72 2.63
N ARG A 134 -20.36 -3.57 2.15
CA ARG A 134 -21.81 -3.38 2.26
C ARG A 134 -22.45 -4.16 3.42
N TYR A 135 -21.68 -4.90 4.20
CA TYR A 135 -22.21 -5.75 5.27
C TYR A 135 -22.46 -5.04 6.60
N GLY A 136 -22.41 -3.70 6.63
CA GLY A 136 -22.75 -2.89 7.80
C GLY A 136 -21.71 -2.96 8.92
N PHE A 137 -20.46 -3.26 8.62
CA PHE A 137 -19.37 -3.17 9.60
C PHE A 137 -18.95 -1.71 9.79
N LEU A 138 -18.49 -1.36 10.99
CA LEU A 138 -17.94 -0.05 11.29
C LEU A 138 -16.55 0.08 10.65
N PRO A 139 -16.33 0.92 9.63
CA PRO A 139 -15.03 1.02 8.99
C PRO A 139 -14.10 1.95 9.75
N VAL A 140 -12.84 1.55 9.87
CA VAL A 140 -11.72 2.42 10.18
C VAL A 140 -10.66 2.27 9.11
N THR A 141 -10.21 3.38 8.53
CA THR A 141 -9.35 3.37 7.36
C THR A 141 -7.98 3.96 7.66
N ILE A 142 -6.95 3.48 6.95
CA ILE A 142 -5.71 4.24 6.89
C ILE A 142 -5.84 5.30 5.80
N GLY A 143 -5.73 6.56 6.19
CA GLY A 143 -5.85 7.71 5.30
C GLY A 143 -7.29 8.16 5.07
N LYS A 144 -7.39 9.39 4.61
CA LYS A 144 -8.63 10.12 4.36
C LYS A 144 -9.35 9.66 3.12
N TRP A 145 -8.60 9.28 2.08
CA TRP A 145 -9.20 8.85 0.82
C TRP A 145 -10.17 7.68 1.00
N LEU A 146 -9.71 6.64 1.71
CA LEU A 146 -10.56 5.46 1.93
C LEU A 146 -11.80 5.80 2.75
N ALA A 147 -11.69 6.66 3.76
CA ALA A 147 -12.83 7.10 4.53
C ALA A 147 -13.81 7.91 3.66
N HIS A 148 -13.31 8.83 2.83
CA HIS A 148 -14.12 9.53 1.84
C HIS A 148 -14.83 8.55 0.90
N LYS A 149 -14.12 7.56 0.40
CA LYS A 149 -14.67 6.55 -0.51
C LYS A 149 -15.79 5.73 0.15
N MET A 150 -15.63 5.33 1.42
CA MET A 150 -16.69 4.65 2.17
C MET A 150 -17.92 5.53 2.34
N GLN A 151 -17.74 6.82 2.61
CA GLN A 151 -18.86 7.77 2.73
C GLN A 151 -19.56 7.99 1.38
N ALA A 152 -18.79 8.28 0.33
CA ALA A 152 -19.32 8.71 -0.97
C ALA A 152 -19.93 7.56 -1.79
N GLU A 153 -19.33 6.37 -1.78
CA GLU A 153 -19.74 5.26 -2.65
C GLU A 153 -20.54 4.18 -1.92
N PHE A 154 -20.36 4.03 -0.60
CA PHE A 154 -21.02 2.99 0.18
C PHE A 154 -22.02 3.54 1.22
N ASN A 155 -22.17 4.85 1.27
CA ASN A 155 -23.02 5.54 2.26
C ASN A 155 -22.76 5.04 3.70
N THR A 156 -21.48 4.80 4.01
CA THR A 156 -21.06 4.26 5.30
C THR A 156 -20.09 5.23 5.96
N PRO A 157 -20.48 5.85 7.09
CA PRO A 157 -19.57 6.70 7.87
C PRO A 157 -18.29 5.93 8.22
N ALA A 158 -17.13 6.54 8.04
CA ALA A 158 -15.84 5.90 8.28
C ALA A 158 -14.90 6.82 9.07
N GLU A 159 -14.37 6.32 10.16
CA GLU A 159 -13.25 6.95 10.85
C GLU A 159 -11.95 6.66 10.09
N TYR A 160 -10.95 7.50 10.30
CA TYR A 160 -9.63 7.27 9.72
C TYR A 160 -8.52 7.63 10.71
N PHE A 161 -7.36 7.06 10.46
CA PHE A 161 -6.10 7.46 11.08
C PHE A 161 -5.08 7.84 10.01
N SER A 162 -4.27 8.83 10.31
CA SER A 162 -3.35 9.44 9.35
C SER A 162 -2.18 8.52 9.01
N PHE A 163 -1.66 8.68 7.79
CA PHE A 163 -0.34 8.17 7.48
C PHE A 163 0.72 8.90 8.29
N GLY A 164 1.59 8.15 8.93
CA GLY A 164 2.72 8.64 9.68
C GLY A 164 4.03 7.98 9.27
N ALA A 165 5.15 8.59 9.67
CA ALA A 165 6.48 8.03 9.52
C ALA A 165 7.16 7.89 10.90
N ASP A 166 8.05 6.89 11.02
CA ASP A 166 8.94 6.79 12.18
C ASP A 166 10.02 7.88 12.09
N LEU A 167 9.82 8.96 12.83
CA LEU A 167 10.74 10.12 12.80
C LEU A 167 12.08 9.86 13.53
N ASN A 168 12.20 8.75 14.26
CA ASN A 168 13.50 8.32 14.78
C ASN A 168 14.37 7.74 13.67
N VAL A 169 13.75 7.12 12.66
CA VAL A 169 14.39 6.52 11.49
C VAL A 169 14.47 7.51 10.34
N TYR A 170 13.32 8.03 9.90
CA TYR A 170 13.22 8.90 8.72
C TYR A 170 13.37 10.37 9.12
N LYS A 171 14.53 10.93 8.81
CA LYS A 171 14.89 12.31 9.14
C LYS A 171 16.02 12.81 8.24
N PRO A 172 16.23 14.12 8.15
CA PRO A 172 17.40 14.67 7.49
C PRO A 172 18.72 14.20 8.14
N LEU A 173 19.68 13.84 7.29
CA LEU A 173 21.03 13.42 7.67
C LEU A 173 22.05 14.44 7.14
N PRO A 174 22.43 15.48 7.90
CA PRO A 174 23.26 16.60 7.40
C PRO A 174 24.63 16.18 6.86
N LYS A 175 25.13 15.01 7.28
CA LYS A 175 26.43 14.47 6.83
C LYS A 175 26.36 13.73 5.50
N VAL A 176 25.16 13.39 5.02
CA VAL A 176 24.96 12.70 3.72
C VAL A 176 24.99 13.75 2.61
N LYS A 177 25.94 13.64 1.70
CA LYS A 177 26.03 14.51 0.52
C LYS A 177 24.98 14.12 -0.50
N LYS A 178 24.19 15.10 -0.94
CA LYS A 178 23.24 14.88 -2.04
C LYS A 178 23.99 14.65 -3.37
N GLU A 179 23.54 13.63 -4.09
CA GLU A 179 24.01 13.29 -5.43
C GLU A 179 23.01 13.80 -6.48
N ASN A 180 23.45 13.91 -7.74
CA ASN A 180 22.54 14.12 -8.86
C ASN A 180 21.79 12.81 -9.16
N ALA A 181 20.91 12.42 -8.25
CA ALA A 181 20.26 11.13 -8.26
C ALA A 181 18.79 11.21 -7.87
N ILE A 182 18.03 10.23 -8.36
CA ILE A 182 16.65 9.97 -7.95
C ILE A 182 16.52 8.52 -7.45
N CYS A 183 15.53 8.26 -6.62
CA CYS A 183 15.18 6.90 -6.24
C CYS A 183 13.72 6.58 -6.60
N PHE A 184 13.49 5.33 -7.02
CA PHE A 184 12.17 4.81 -7.36
C PHE A 184 11.87 3.52 -6.59
N VAL A 185 10.68 3.47 -6.00
CA VAL A 185 10.16 2.26 -5.34
C VAL A 185 9.68 1.29 -6.40
N TYR A 186 10.57 0.38 -6.80
CA TYR A 186 10.33 -0.63 -7.82
C TYR A 186 9.79 -1.91 -7.19
N GLN A 187 8.51 -2.22 -7.41
CA GLN A 187 7.82 -3.39 -6.87
C GLN A 187 6.94 -4.05 -7.95
N PRO A 188 7.53 -4.74 -8.94
CA PRO A 188 6.79 -5.32 -10.07
C PRO A 188 5.78 -6.40 -9.65
N GLU A 189 5.97 -7.02 -8.48
CA GLU A 189 5.03 -7.98 -7.91
C GLU A 189 3.73 -7.33 -7.39
N LYS A 190 3.66 -6.00 -7.39
CA LYS A 190 2.49 -5.23 -6.93
C LYS A 190 2.00 -4.31 -8.05
N PRO A 191 1.09 -4.75 -8.94
CA PRO A 191 0.63 -3.97 -10.11
C PRO A 191 0.20 -2.54 -9.78
N ARG A 192 -0.40 -2.34 -8.59
CA ARG A 192 -0.81 -1.02 -8.11
C ARG A 192 0.35 -0.04 -7.87
N ARG A 193 1.61 -0.50 -7.90
CA ARG A 193 2.81 0.34 -7.80
C ARG A 193 3.33 0.82 -9.15
N CYS A 194 2.62 0.49 -10.24
CA CYS A 194 2.78 1.06 -11.58
C CYS A 194 4.23 1.04 -12.10
N ASP A 195 4.96 -0.06 -11.83
CA ASP A 195 6.37 -0.23 -12.21
C ASP A 195 6.62 0.02 -13.70
N TYR A 196 5.74 -0.48 -14.57
CA TYR A 196 5.85 -0.31 -16.03
C TYR A 196 5.80 1.17 -16.45
N ILE A 197 4.86 1.96 -15.90
CA ILE A 197 4.77 3.41 -16.17
C ILE A 197 6.00 4.12 -15.62
N GLY A 198 6.43 3.73 -14.40
CA GLY A 198 7.61 4.28 -13.75
C GLY A 198 8.88 4.05 -14.53
N LEU A 199 9.13 2.83 -14.99
CA LEU A 199 10.31 2.51 -15.81
C LEU A 199 10.32 3.27 -17.13
N LYS A 200 9.17 3.43 -17.79
CA LYS A 200 9.06 4.28 -18.99
C LYS A 200 9.37 5.74 -18.70
N ALA A 201 8.83 6.29 -17.60
CA ALA A 201 9.14 7.65 -17.18
C ALA A 201 10.63 7.85 -16.91
N LEU A 202 11.27 6.90 -16.25
CA LEU A 202 12.70 6.93 -15.95
C LEU A 202 13.58 6.80 -17.22
N LYS A 203 13.13 6.03 -18.21
CA LYS A 203 13.79 5.96 -19.52
C LYS A 203 13.75 7.31 -20.24
N ILE A 204 12.60 7.99 -20.24
CA ILE A 204 12.45 9.34 -20.80
C ILE A 204 13.32 10.33 -20.01
N LEU A 205 13.27 10.29 -18.68
CA LEU A 205 14.11 11.13 -17.83
C LEU A 205 15.60 10.95 -18.15
N LYS A 206 16.06 9.72 -18.34
CA LYS A 206 17.47 9.42 -18.66
C LYS A 206 17.88 9.96 -20.06
N ALA A 207 16.94 9.99 -21.01
CA ALA A 207 17.16 10.63 -22.31
C ALA A 207 17.25 12.16 -22.20
N MET A 208 16.40 12.79 -21.39
CA MET A 208 16.43 14.24 -21.12
C MET A 208 17.65 14.64 -20.29
N LYS A 209 18.07 13.80 -19.34
CA LYS A 209 19.10 14.08 -18.33
C LYS A 209 20.06 12.89 -18.16
N PRO A 210 21.02 12.71 -19.11
CA PRO A 210 21.92 11.55 -19.14
C PRO A 210 22.75 11.37 -17.86
N ASP A 211 23.10 12.47 -17.17
CA ASP A 211 23.96 12.47 -15.98
C ASP A 211 23.24 12.13 -14.67
N VAL A 212 21.91 12.00 -14.70
CA VAL A 212 21.13 11.63 -13.50
C VAL A 212 21.32 10.16 -13.17
N GLN A 213 21.78 9.87 -11.95
CA GLN A 213 21.84 8.51 -11.42
C GLN A 213 20.44 8.06 -10.98
N ILE A 214 20.05 6.86 -11.36
CA ILE A 214 18.77 6.27 -10.99
C ILE A 214 19.01 5.10 -10.04
N TYR A 215 18.38 5.14 -8.86
CA TYR A 215 18.35 4.05 -7.89
C TYR A 215 16.97 3.41 -7.88
N LEU A 216 16.91 2.08 -8.06
CA LEU A 216 15.69 1.29 -7.90
C LEU A 216 15.82 0.48 -6.61
N TYR A 217 14.72 0.33 -5.85
CA TYR A 217 14.71 -0.48 -4.64
C TYR A 217 13.30 -0.99 -4.33
N GLY A 218 13.18 -2.04 -3.52
CA GLY A 218 11.92 -2.54 -3.00
C GLY A 218 11.48 -3.91 -3.50
N SER A 219 12.21 -4.51 -4.46
CA SER A 219 11.98 -5.88 -4.93
C SER A 219 13.30 -6.62 -5.14
N SER A 220 13.28 -7.92 -4.87
CA SER A 220 14.39 -8.83 -5.16
C SER A 220 14.19 -9.62 -6.47
N ILE A 221 13.12 -9.34 -7.21
CA ILE A 221 12.86 -9.99 -8.49
C ILE A 221 13.96 -9.59 -9.49
N PRO A 222 14.69 -10.56 -10.09
CA PRO A 222 15.67 -10.26 -11.12
C PRO A 222 15.03 -9.53 -12.29
N ALA A 223 15.63 -8.42 -12.72
CA ALA A 223 15.14 -7.63 -13.85
C ALA A 223 16.30 -7.04 -14.64
N THR A 224 16.09 -6.85 -15.94
CA THR A 224 16.94 -6.08 -16.84
C THR A 224 16.25 -4.77 -17.21
N PHE A 225 17.01 -3.68 -17.28
CA PHE A 225 16.47 -2.35 -17.53
C PHE A 225 17.01 -1.80 -18.84
N GLU A 226 16.18 -1.04 -19.57
CA GLU A 226 16.52 -0.45 -20.86
C GLU A 226 17.32 0.86 -20.72
N PHE A 227 17.74 1.21 -19.53
CA PHE A 227 18.54 2.40 -19.23
C PHE A 227 19.50 2.10 -18.06
N GLU A 228 20.54 2.91 -17.94
CA GLU A 228 21.50 2.76 -16.84
C GLU A 228 20.87 3.14 -15.50
N CYS A 229 20.89 2.21 -14.56
CA CYS A 229 20.41 2.39 -13.19
C CYS A 229 21.13 1.43 -12.23
N LYS A 230 21.01 1.70 -10.93
CA LYS A 230 21.45 0.79 -9.87
C LYS A 230 20.22 0.20 -9.18
N ASN A 231 20.01 -1.11 -9.32
CA ASN A 231 19.02 -1.83 -8.56
C ASN A 231 19.62 -2.28 -7.22
N LEU A 232 19.10 -1.73 -6.13
CA LEU A 232 19.52 -2.01 -4.76
C LEU A 232 18.77 -3.21 -4.16
N ASN A 233 17.82 -3.78 -4.89
CA ASN A 233 16.93 -4.83 -4.39
C ASN A 233 16.13 -4.41 -3.15
N ILE A 234 15.96 -5.32 -2.19
CA ILE A 234 15.34 -5.00 -0.89
C ILE A 234 16.44 -4.52 0.05
N ILE A 235 16.32 -3.28 0.52
CA ILE A 235 17.25 -2.67 1.47
C ILE A 235 16.59 -2.50 2.85
N PRO A 236 17.38 -2.54 3.94
CA PRO A 236 16.89 -2.28 5.29
C PRO A 236 16.33 -0.86 5.45
N ILE A 237 15.40 -0.69 6.38
CA ILE A 237 14.72 0.59 6.65
C ILE A 237 15.72 1.74 6.90
N LYS A 238 16.80 1.46 7.62
CA LYS A 238 17.87 2.45 7.88
C LYS A 238 18.55 2.92 6.60
N GLU A 239 18.84 1.99 5.69
CA GLU A 239 19.42 2.30 4.37
C GLU A 239 18.44 3.04 3.47
N CYS A 240 17.11 2.84 3.63
CA CYS A 240 16.11 3.66 2.95
C CYS A 240 16.27 5.14 3.30
N ASN A 241 16.44 5.47 4.59
CA ASN A 241 16.64 6.87 5.00
C ASN A 241 17.94 7.46 4.45
N GLU A 242 19.03 6.69 4.41
CA GLU A 242 20.28 7.11 3.78
C GLU A 242 20.10 7.38 2.28
N LEU A 243 19.39 6.49 1.57
CA LEU A 243 19.06 6.66 0.16
C LEU A 243 18.22 7.92 -0.09
N TYR A 244 17.20 8.18 0.75
CA TYR A 244 16.36 9.38 0.64
C TYR A 244 17.15 10.66 0.87
N ASN A 245 18.08 10.65 1.79
CA ASN A 245 18.98 11.80 2.03
C ASN A 245 19.99 12.01 0.90
N LYS A 246 20.39 10.94 0.22
CA LYS A 246 21.34 10.97 -0.88
C LYS A 246 20.73 11.47 -2.19
N CYS A 247 19.47 11.17 -2.46
CA CYS A 247 18.76 11.54 -3.68
C CYS A 247 18.20 12.97 -3.63
N LYS A 248 17.98 13.58 -4.81
CA LYS A 248 17.32 14.88 -4.98
C LYS A 248 15.81 14.76 -5.12
N VAL A 249 15.32 13.66 -5.70
CA VAL A 249 13.89 13.42 -5.92
C VAL A 249 13.59 11.94 -5.63
N GLY A 250 12.47 11.67 -4.97
CA GLY A 250 11.88 10.35 -4.81
C GLY A 250 10.69 10.19 -5.75
N LEU A 251 10.65 9.09 -6.49
CA LEU A 251 9.48 8.67 -7.24
C LEU A 251 8.78 7.55 -6.46
N CYS A 252 7.56 7.79 -6.08
CA CYS A 252 6.67 6.80 -5.52
C CYS A 252 5.38 6.79 -6.33
N MET A 253 4.82 5.62 -6.61
CA MET A 253 3.59 5.56 -7.39
C MET A 253 2.58 4.61 -6.76
N SER A 254 1.35 5.08 -6.67
CA SER A 254 0.25 4.28 -6.16
C SER A 254 -1.03 4.53 -6.94
N ALA A 255 -1.52 3.48 -7.60
CA ALA A 255 -2.81 3.52 -8.29
C ALA A 255 -4.00 3.22 -7.36
N SER A 256 -3.74 2.74 -6.16
CA SER A 256 -4.71 2.54 -5.07
C SER A 256 -4.30 3.37 -3.85
N ASN A 257 -4.56 2.95 -2.62
CA ASN A 257 -4.23 3.77 -1.44
C ASN A 257 -2.73 4.15 -1.42
N PRO A 258 -2.35 5.40 -1.10
CA PRO A 258 -0.96 5.78 -0.95
C PRO A 258 -0.28 4.89 0.10
N SER A 259 1.01 4.60 -0.11
CA SER A 259 1.80 3.91 0.91
C SER A 259 2.33 4.91 1.93
N ARG A 260 3.00 4.40 2.98
CA ARG A 260 3.75 5.27 3.91
C ARG A 260 4.99 5.91 3.27
N ILE A 261 5.45 5.40 2.14
CA ILE A 261 6.72 5.80 1.51
C ILE A 261 6.79 7.29 1.15
N PRO A 262 5.78 7.94 0.55
CA PRO A 262 5.83 9.39 0.32
C PRO A 262 6.04 10.18 1.61
N PHE A 263 5.43 9.75 2.71
CA PHE A 263 5.56 10.39 4.02
C PHE A 263 6.95 10.16 4.63
N GLU A 264 7.50 8.96 4.47
CA GLU A 264 8.88 8.63 4.88
C GLU A 264 9.91 9.45 4.10
N MET A 265 9.72 9.60 2.79
CA MET A 265 10.54 10.45 1.93
C MET A 265 10.45 11.93 2.36
N MET A 266 9.25 12.46 2.59
CA MET A 266 9.06 13.82 3.10
C MET A 266 9.73 14.02 4.47
N ALA A 267 9.62 13.06 5.39
CA ALA A 267 10.29 13.12 6.69
C ALA A 267 11.82 13.19 6.58
N ALA A 268 12.38 12.49 5.58
CA ALA A 268 13.81 12.55 5.25
C ALA A 268 14.22 13.85 4.52
N GLY A 269 13.27 14.72 4.15
CA GLY A 269 13.51 15.93 3.39
C GLY A 269 13.73 15.68 1.88
N LEU A 270 13.21 14.59 1.36
CA LEU A 270 13.24 14.27 -0.08
C LEU A 270 11.96 14.77 -0.75
N PRO A 271 12.04 15.67 -1.76
CA PRO A 271 10.92 16.02 -2.61
C PRO A 271 10.34 14.78 -3.31
N VAL A 272 9.03 14.65 -3.37
CA VAL A 272 8.36 13.45 -3.89
C VAL A 272 7.59 13.77 -5.15
N VAL A 273 7.67 12.89 -6.15
CA VAL A 273 6.75 12.84 -7.29
C VAL A 273 5.85 11.62 -7.13
N GLU A 274 4.54 11.82 -7.29
CA GLU A 274 3.51 10.78 -7.21
C GLU A 274 2.43 11.00 -8.29
N LEU A 275 1.52 10.07 -8.48
CA LEU A 275 0.45 10.14 -9.46
C LEU A 275 -0.68 11.10 -9.02
N TYR A 276 -1.12 11.97 -9.93
CA TYR A 276 -2.34 12.76 -9.72
C TYR A 276 -3.56 11.88 -9.94
N LYS A 277 -4.04 11.30 -8.86
CA LYS A 277 -5.24 10.45 -8.82
C LYS A 277 -6.02 10.73 -7.54
N GLU A 278 -7.29 10.37 -7.53
CA GLU A 278 -8.19 10.53 -6.41
C GLU A 278 -7.58 10.01 -5.08
N ASN A 279 -7.00 8.81 -5.10
CA ASN A 279 -6.39 8.19 -3.92
C ASN A 279 -5.26 9.02 -3.28
N ASN A 280 -4.59 9.86 -4.04
CA ASN A 280 -3.43 10.62 -3.57
C ASN A 280 -3.81 12.04 -3.12
N ILE A 281 -4.83 12.67 -3.75
CA ILE A 281 -5.19 14.06 -3.44
C ILE A 281 -5.79 14.27 -2.06
N TYR A 282 -6.30 13.22 -1.42
CA TYR A 282 -6.88 13.34 -0.06
C TYR A 282 -5.84 13.28 1.05
N ASP A 283 -4.71 12.60 0.81
CA ASP A 283 -3.73 12.28 1.86
C ASP A 283 -2.38 13.02 1.69
N LEU A 284 -2.03 13.44 0.48
CA LEU A 284 -0.75 14.07 0.19
C LEU A 284 -0.86 15.60 0.14
N PRO A 285 0.04 16.34 0.83
CA PRO A 285 0.03 17.80 0.84
C PRO A 285 0.62 18.39 -0.45
N ASP A 286 0.07 19.50 -0.91
CA ASP A 286 0.44 20.11 -2.19
C ASP A 286 1.76 20.89 -2.22
N GLU A 287 2.46 21.06 -1.09
CA GLU A 287 3.76 21.71 -1.02
C GLU A 287 4.94 20.73 -0.84
N GLY A 288 4.68 19.53 -0.32
CA GLY A 288 5.70 18.48 -0.10
C GLY A 288 5.80 17.47 -1.23
N VAL A 289 4.75 17.36 -2.04
CA VAL A 289 4.62 16.37 -3.12
C VAL A 289 4.20 17.07 -4.41
N LEU A 290 4.75 16.64 -5.54
CA LEU A 290 4.32 17.08 -6.87
C LEU A 290 3.55 15.93 -7.53
N LEU A 291 2.25 16.10 -7.71
CA LEU A 291 1.40 15.10 -8.34
C LEU A 291 1.39 15.30 -9.86
N ALA A 292 1.88 14.29 -10.60
CA ALA A 292 1.96 14.29 -12.05
C ALA A 292 0.78 13.51 -12.67
N GLN A 293 0.35 13.93 -13.84
CA GLN A 293 -0.57 13.16 -14.65
C GLN A 293 -0.05 11.72 -14.83
N PRO A 294 -0.90 10.67 -14.76
CA PRO A 294 -0.45 9.27 -14.74
C PRO A 294 0.00 8.77 -16.12
N ILE A 295 0.89 9.52 -16.76
CA ILE A 295 1.57 9.17 -18.02
C ILE A 295 3.09 9.33 -17.85
N PRO A 296 3.89 8.50 -18.53
CA PRO A 296 5.34 8.52 -18.37
C PRO A 296 5.99 9.87 -18.62
N GLU A 297 5.51 10.60 -19.61
CA GLU A 297 6.03 11.91 -20.02
C GLU A 297 5.82 12.97 -18.94
N ALA A 298 4.65 12.99 -18.29
CA ALA A 298 4.37 13.95 -17.23
C ALA A 298 5.17 13.64 -15.96
N ILE A 299 5.35 12.35 -15.64
CA ILE A 299 6.17 11.91 -14.50
C ILE A 299 7.64 12.30 -14.73
N ALA A 300 8.19 12.04 -15.92
CA ALA A 300 9.54 12.44 -16.28
C ALA A 300 9.73 13.95 -16.19
N SER A 301 8.75 14.72 -16.71
CA SER A 301 8.72 16.19 -16.66
C SER A 301 8.70 16.71 -15.22
N ALA A 302 7.90 16.12 -14.36
CA ALA A 302 7.81 16.53 -12.94
C ALA A 302 9.14 16.29 -12.19
N ILE A 303 9.80 15.16 -12.45
CA ILE A 303 11.12 14.87 -11.88
C ILE A 303 12.15 15.88 -12.42
N ALA A 304 12.21 16.08 -13.74
CA ALA A 304 13.13 17.04 -14.38
C ALA A 304 12.92 18.45 -13.84
N TYR A 305 11.66 18.90 -13.70
CA TYR A 305 11.32 20.20 -13.13
C TYR A 305 11.91 20.41 -11.72
N ILE A 306 11.80 19.41 -10.84
CA ILE A 306 12.39 19.51 -9.48
C ILE A 306 13.93 19.54 -9.55
N LEU A 307 14.53 18.74 -10.44
CA LEU A 307 15.99 18.69 -10.61
C LEU A 307 16.56 20.02 -11.15
N ASP A 308 15.83 20.69 -12.06
CA ASP A 308 16.24 21.95 -12.70
C ASP A 308 15.94 23.20 -11.86
N ASN A 309 15.12 23.05 -10.81
CA ASN A 309 14.71 24.15 -9.94
C ASN A 309 15.10 23.90 -8.48
N PRO A 310 16.38 24.11 -8.09
CA PRO A 310 16.85 23.82 -6.74
C PRO A 310 16.06 24.55 -5.65
N GLN A 311 15.58 25.77 -5.90
CA GLN A 311 14.74 26.53 -4.97
C GLN A 311 13.39 25.88 -4.73
N VAL A 312 12.80 25.22 -5.75
CA VAL A 312 11.56 24.45 -5.60
C VAL A 312 11.84 23.20 -4.76
N ALA A 313 12.92 22.47 -5.09
CA ALA A 313 13.33 21.28 -4.36
C ALA A 313 13.59 21.61 -2.87
N GLU A 314 14.26 22.73 -2.57
CA GLU A 314 14.52 23.18 -1.20
C GLU A 314 13.22 23.53 -0.46
N LYS A 315 12.29 24.25 -1.11
CA LYS A 315 10.99 24.57 -0.53
C LYS A 315 10.20 23.30 -0.21
N MET A 316 10.12 22.33 -1.13
CA MET A 316 9.46 21.05 -0.94
C MET A 316 10.10 20.25 0.20
N SER A 317 11.42 20.21 0.26
CA SER A 317 12.18 19.53 1.32
C SER A 317 11.88 20.10 2.70
N LYS A 318 11.99 21.43 2.86
CA LYS A 318 11.72 22.12 4.12
C LYS A 318 10.28 21.93 4.58
N PHE A 319 9.33 22.06 3.65
CA PHE A 319 7.93 21.84 3.94
C PHE A 319 7.68 20.39 4.38
N GLY A 320 8.19 19.40 3.64
CA GLY A 320 8.02 17.99 3.95
C GLY A 320 8.49 17.64 5.37
N VAL A 321 9.70 18.06 5.74
CA VAL A 321 10.24 17.85 7.08
C VAL A 321 9.36 18.51 8.15
N GLN A 322 8.93 19.76 7.93
CA GLN A 322 8.10 20.48 8.91
C GLN A 322 6.71 19.87 9.02
N TYR A 323 6.10 19.48 7.89
CA TYR A 323 4.78 18.83 7.84
C TYR A 323 4.80 17.52 8.62
N MET A 324 5.81 16.67 8.39
CA MET A 324 5.91 15.36 9.01
C MET A 324 6.16 15.40 10.53
N LYS A 325 6.62 16.52 11.10
CA LYS A 325 6.67 16.67 12.56
C LYS A 325 5.31 16.52 13.25
N ASN A 326 4.24 16.82 12.52
CA ASN A 326 2.86 16.69 13.01
C ASN A 326 2.25 15.30 12.73
N TYR A 327 2.98 14.43 12.00
CA TYR A 327 2.53 13.11 11.58
C TYR A 327 3.56 12.01 11.90
N PRO A 328 4.05 11.91 13.17
CA PRO A 328 4.79 10.74 13.59
C PRO A 328 3.87 9.51 13.59
N LEU A 329 4.42 8.30 13.67
CA LEU A 329 3.61 7.07 13.75
C LEU A 329 2.63 7.08 14.92
N GLU A 330 3.05 7.65 16.05
CA GLU A 330 2.28 7.77 17.29
C GLU A 330 0.97 8.53 17.07
N LYS A 331 0.98 9.55 16.22
CA LYS A 331 -0.22 10.31 15.85
C LYS A 331 -1.30 9.41 15.23
N GLY A 332 -0.90 8.54 14.30
CA GLY A 332 -1.81 7.57 13.71
C GLY A 332 -2.36 6.57 14.73
N PHE A 333 -1.54 6.15 15.69
CA PHE A 333 -2.01 5.28 16.79
C PHE A 333 -3.01 5.98 17.71
N GLU A 334 -2.77 7.24 18.08
CA GLU A 334 -3.71 8.03 18.88
C GLU A 334 -5.07 8.20 18.17
N GLU A 335 -5.05 8.54 16.89
CA GLU A 335 -6.27 8.67 16.07
C GLU A 335 -7.01 7.34 15.95
N TYR A 336 -6.28 6.24 15.77
CA TYR A 336 -6.84 4.91 15.72
C TYR A 336 -7.46 4.49 17.07
N LEU A 337 -6.77 4.74 18.19
CA LEU A 337 -7.30 4.46 19.53
C LEU A 337 -8.59 5.26 19.80
N LYS A 338 -8.64 6.52 19.38
CA LYS A 338 -9.85 7.32 19.46
C LYS A 338 -10.99 6.70 18.64
N ALA A 339 -10.72 6.31 17.39
CA ALA A 339 -11.73 5.66 16.54
C ALA A 339 -12.27 4.37 17.17
N VAL A 340 -11.42 3.54 17.76
CA VAL A 340 -11.84 2.31 18.45
C VAL A 340 -12.68 2.62 19.69
N LYS A 341 -12.32 3.65 20.45
CA LYS A 341 -13.11 4.10 21.61
C LYS A 341 -14.49 4.56 21.16
N ASP A 342 -14.56 5.39 20.13
CA ASP A 342 -15.82 5.89 19.57
C ASP A 342 -16.70 4.73 19.04
N MET A 343 -16.11 3.73 18.37
CA MET A 343 -16.81 2.50 17.97
C MET A 343 -17.41 1.74 19.14
N LEU A 344 -16.73 1.66 20.28
CA LEU A 344 -17.19 0.93 21.46
C LEU A 344 -18.31 1.69 22.22
N GLU A 345 -18.24 3.02 22.24
CA GLU A 345 -19.09 3.89 23.07
C GLU A 345 -20.29 4.49 22.32
N THR A 346 -20.17 4.72 21.00
CA THR A 346 -21.17 5.42 20.19
C THR A 346 -21.62 4.61 18.97
N ASP A 347 -22.70 5.07 18.32
CA ASP A 347 -23.20 4.45 17.08
C ASP A 347 -22.70 5.16 15.81
N TYR A 348 -21.56 5.85 15.85
CA TYR A 348 -20.88 6.39 14.66
C TYR A 348 -21.72 7.39 13.85
N LYS A 349 -22.21 8.48 14.44
CA LYS A 349 -23.29 9.24 13.80
C LYS A 349 -22.89 10.46 12.97
N ASP A 350 -21.89 11.22 13.31
CA ASP A 350 -21.64 12.50 12.64
C ASP A 350 -20.18 12.67 12.24
N ILE A 351 -19.79 11.95 11.16
CA ILE A 351 -18.44 12.10 10.60
C ILE A 351 -18.46 13.24 9.57
N PRO A 352 -17.62 14.26 9.72
CA PRO A 352 -17.57 15.40 8.81
C PRO A 352 -17.21 14.97 7.37
N GLU A 353 -17.66 15.76 6.39
CA GLU A 353 -17.24 15.61 5.00
C GLU A 353 -15.72 15.72 4.87
N ILE A 354 -15.11 14.75 4.20
CA ILE A 354 -13.67 14.69 3.98
C ILE A 354 -13.35 15.37 2.64
N LYS A 355 -12.50 16.40 2.69
CA LYS A 355 -12.10 17.18 1.52
C LYS A 355 -10.66 16.86 1.08
N PRO A 356 -10.35 16.98 -0.22
CA PRO A 356 -9.01 16.83 -0.73
C PRO A 356 -8.02 17.77 -0.03
N LEU A 357 -6.84 17.25 0.30
CA LEU A 357 -5.73 18.02 0.85
C LEU A 357 -4.92 18.69 -0.26
N TYR A 358 -4.71 18.00 -1.37
CA TYR A 358 -4.00 18.52 -2.54
C TYR A 358 -4.94 19.37 -3.40
N LYS A 359 -4.61 20.65 -3.58
CA LYS A 359 -5.46 21.64 -4.25
C LYS A 359 -4.92 22.12 -5.60
N LYS A 360 -3.69 21.74 -5.94
CA LYS A 360 -3.08 22.10 -7.23
C LYS A 360 -3.58 21.19 -8.35
N SER A 361 -3.45 21.66 -9.57
CA SER A 361 -3.68 20.83 -10.76
C SER A 361 -2.56 19.80 -10.93
N ALA A 362 -2.83 18.77 -11.74
CA ALA A 362 -1.84 17.80 -12.14
C ALA A 362 -0.68 18.47 -12.88
N PHE A 363 0.54 18.04 -12.64
CA PHE A 363 1.69 18.43 -13.43
C PHE A 363 1.63 17.72 -14.80
N LEU A 364 1.71 18.49 -15.87
CA LEU A 364 1.54 18.00 -17.24
C LEU A 364 2.88 17.67 -17.89
N ALA A 365 2.83 16.93 -18.99
CA ALA A 365 4.00 16.64 -19.80
C ALA A 365 4.52 17.91 -20.47
N THR A 366 5.84 18.10 -20.49
CA THR A 366 6.50 19.14 -21.26
C THR A 366 6.73 18.69 -22.70
N GLU A 367 6.92 19.65 -23.61
CA GLU A 367 7.23 19.35 -25.00
C GLU A 367 8.53 18.54 -25.15
N GLU A 368 9.53 18.82 -24.31
CA GLU A 368 10.78 18.06 -24.28
C GLU A 368 10.55 16.59 -23.97
N ALA A 369 9.78 16.28 -22.91
CA ALA A 369 9.47 14.88 -22.54
C ALA A 369 8.65 14.18 -23.63
N MET A 370 7.72 14.88 -24.27
CA MET A 370 6.94 14.34 -25.39
C MET A 370 7.85 13.99 -26.58
N LYS A 371 8.76 14.90 -26.99
CA LYS A 371 9.72 14.64 -28.06
C LYS A 371 10.65 13.47 -27.74
N CYS A 372 11.22 13.43 -26.53
CA CYS A 372 12.05 12.31 -26.10
C CYS A 372 11.29 10.97 -26.12
N SER A 373 10.04 10.95 -25.71
CA SER A 373 9.19 9.76 -25.75
C SER A 373 8.97 9.29 -27.20
N GLU A 374 8.64 10.19 -28.12
CA GLU A 374 8.47 9.87 -29.55
C GLU A 374 9.74 9.31 -30.19
N GLU A 375 10.90 9.90 -29.89
CA GLU A 375 12.19 9.42 -30.40
C GLU A 375 12.52 8.02 -29.87
N LEU A 376 12.30 7.78 -28.58
CA LEU A 376 12.48 6.48 -27.97
C LEU A 376 11.54 5.41 -28.56
N GLN A 377 10.32 5.79 -28.93
CA GLN A 377 9.36 4.89 -29.59
C GLN A 377 9.77 4.56 -31.03
N LYS A 378 10.30 5.53 -31.78
CA LYS A 378 10.82 5.29 -33.15
C LYS A 378 12.03 4.36 -33.16
N ALA A 379 12.87 4.42 -32.13
CA ALA A 379 14.06 3.58 -32.00
C ALA A 379 13.74 2.11 -31.59
N GLN A 380 12.52 1.87 -31.12
CA GLN A 380 12.07 0.49 -30.80
C GLN A 380 11.19 -0.04 -31.93
N PRO A 381 11.39 -1.31 -32.39
CA PRO A 381 10.38 -1.95 -33.21
C PRO A 381 9.07 -1.96 -32.43
N ILE A 382 7.96 -1.65 -33.12
CA ILE A 382 6.60 -1.64 -32.56
C ILE A 382 6.46 -2.83 -31.63
N TYR A 383 6.20 -2.56 -30.34
CA TYR A 383 5.98 -3.59 -29.34
C TYR A 383 4.77 -4.43 -29.76
N VAL A 384 5.06 -5.50 -30.48
CA VAL A 384 4.06 -6.51 -30.76
C VAL A 384 3.88 -7.27 -29.46
N ASP A 385 2.72 -7.09 -28.83
CA ASP A 385 2.32 -7.86 -27.67
C ASP A 385 2.62 -9.35 -27.84
N ASN A 386 3.81 -9.75 -27.35
CA ASN A 386 4.25 -11.14 -27.41
C ASN A 386 3.37 -12.04 -26.56
N HIS A 387 2.59 -11.51 -25.61
CA HIS A 387 1.58 -12.28 -24.88
C HIS A 387 0.51 -12.78 -25.83
N GLY A 388 0.05 -11.98 -26.78
CA GLY A 388 -0.91 -12.42 -27.80
C GLY A 388 -0.32 -13.49 -28.74
N LYS A 389 0.96 -13.42 -29.10
CA LYS A 389 1.63 -14.44 -29.93
C LYS A 389 1.88 -15.72 -29.13
N THR A 390 2.40 -15.61 -27.92
CA THR A 390 2.66 -16.75 -27.02
C THR A 390 1.35 -17.43 -26.63
N TYR A 391 0.31 -16.67 -26.29
CA TYR A 391 -1.01 -17.19 -25.99
C TYR A 391 -1.66 -17.88 -27.21
N ARG A 392 -1.58 -17.28 -28.40
CA ARG A 392 -2.06 -17.88 -29.65
C ARG A 392 -1.27 -19.15 -30.02
N PHE A 393 0.06 -19.13 -29.82
CA PHE A 393 0.93 -20.30 -30.02
C PHE A 393 0.57 -21.42 -29.03
N LEU A 394 0.47 -21.15 -27.74
CA LEU A 394 0.09 -22.11 -26.71
C LEU A 394 -1.32 -22.66 -26.94
N ARG A 395 -2.27 -21.81 -27.34
CA ARG A 395 -3.63 -22.25 -27.71
C ARG A 395 -3.64 -23.14 -28.94
N ARG A 396 -2.78 -22.85 -29.93
CA ARG A 396 -2.59 -23.70 -31.13
C ARG A 396 -1.96 -25.05 -30.77
N CYS A 397 -0.92 -25.05 -29.92
CA CYS A 397 -0.31 -26.27 -29.39
C CYS A 397 -1.30 -27.11 -28.58
N LYS A 398 -2.08 -26.50 -27.72
CA LYS A 398 -3.13 -27.17 -26.91
C LYS A 398 -4.20 -27.79 -27.78
N ARG A 399 -4.58 -27.13 -28.89
CA ARG A 399 -5.56 -27.63 -29.85
C ARG A 399 -4.98 -28.80 -30.67
N VAL A 400 -3.74 -28.73 -31.09
CA VAL A 400 -3.04 -29.82 -31.78
C VAL A 400 -2.90 -31.05 -30.87
N LEU A 401 -2.46 -30.84 -29.62
CA LEU A 401 -2.35 -31.90 -28.61
C LEU A 401 -3.73 -32.55 -28.33
N LYS A 402 -4.78 -31.75 -28.19
CA LYS A 402 -6.16 -32.26 -28.04
C LYS A 402 -6.54 -33.15 -29.20
N ASN A 403 -6.27 -32.72 -30.43
CA ASN A 403 -6.59 -33.49 -31.64
C ASN A 403 -5.77 -34.80 -31.74
N ILE A 404 -4.51 -34.79 -31.32
CA ILE A 404 -3.67 -36.00 -31.24
C ILE A 404 -4.24 -36.97 -30.21
N LEU A 405 -4.57 -36.50 -29.00
CA LEU A 405 -5.15 -37.33 -27.94
C LEU A 405 -6.52 -37.94 -28.33
N ILE A 406 -7.32 -37.20 -29.09
CA ILE A 406 -8.59 -37.72 -29.65
C ILE A 406 -8.31 -38.79 -30.68
N LYS A 407 -7.36 -38.57 -31.62
CA LYS A 407 -6.96 -39.58 -32.63
C LYS A 407 -6.36 -40.83 -32.00
N MET A 408 -5.69 -40.72 -30.84
CA MET A 408 -5.12 -41.83 -30.07
C MET A 408 -6.14 -42.52 -29.15
N GLY A 409 -7.41 -42.08 -29.14
CA GLY A 409 -8.45 -42.66 -28.29
C GLY A 409 -8.33 -42.40 -26.79
N ILE A 410 -7.38 -41.53 -26.40
CA ILE A 410 -7.08 -41.21 -24.97
C ILE A 410 -8.04 -40.14 -24.42
N LYS A 411 -8.71 -39.37 -25.29
CA LYS A 411 -9.69 -38.35 -24.90
C LYS A 411 -10.89 -38.38 -25.80
N LYS A 412 -12.10 -38.44 -25.22
CA LYS A 412 -13.38 -38.29 -25.97
C LYS A 412 -13.54 -36.82 -26.43
N GLN A 413 -14.25 -36.63 -27.54
CA GLN A 413 -14.49 -35.30 -28.15
C GLN A 413 -14.99 -34.23 -27.21
#